data_21463e5a4571a959e2ea0075ba994a84
#
_entry.id   21463e5a4571a959e2ea0075ba994a84
#
_cell.length_a   1.000
_cell.length_b   1.000
_cell.length_c   1.000
_cell.angle_alpha   90.00
_cell.angle_beta   90.00
_cell.angle_gamma   90.00
#
_symmetry.space_group_name_H-M   'P 1'
#
loop_
_entity.id
_entity.type
_entity.pdbx_description
1 polymer ?
#
loop_
_entity_poly.entity_id
_entity_poly.type
_entity_poly.pdbx_seq_one_letter_code
_entity_poly.pdbx_strand_id
1 'polypeptide(L)'
;MNLSLNKLIGQRPDIQYGKTERHTPDWLFILWMGGTALLSYSLVYALRKPFTAAEFEGLTVAGMDYKIVVSIIQLIGYVCAKLFGIKYISELQPQNRLKFIIGSAALSEASLLAFGLLPLPYNIVALFFNGLSLGCMWGVIFSFLEGRRTTDILASIMGVSMALSSGVAKSLGLYALNQLHVSEFWMPALVGGLAFPLLCFMGWMMTKFPRPTAADIAARSVRVTLNGQQRWALFKQYMPLLLLLFVANLLLTVQRDIKEDFIVCIIDVDTISSWLFAQLDTIATLVLLSTFAVLAFSGNHLKVLYTLLGLSTASMGVLALLGSGEVQLSTTLWLFLQTLCIDIAYLSFQTIFFERFMLVSK
;
A
#
# COMPACT_ATOMS: atom_id res chain seq x y z
N MET A 1 -30.73 -11.35 15.45
CA MET A 1 -29.63 -10.39 15.46
C MET A 1 -29.95 -9.11 14.68
N ASN A 2 -30.98 -9.07 13.83
CA ASN A 2 -31.34 -7.90 12.99
C ASN A 2 -32.21 -6.81 13.67
N LEU A 3 -32.76 -7.05 14.85
CA LEU A 3 -33.68 -6.10 15.51
C LEU A 3 -32.99 -5.00 16.33
N SER A 4 -31.71 -5.14 16.66
CA SER A 4 -30.99 -4.14 17.48
C SER A 4 -30.37 -2.99 16.67
N LEU A 5 -29.99 -3.22 15.42
CA LEU A 5 -29.42 -2.20 14.54
C LEU A 5 -30.46 -1.17 14.05
N ASN A 6 -31.68 -1.63 13.75
CA ASN A 6 -32.75 -0.73 13.29
C ASN A 6 -33.25 0.22 14.39
N LYS A 7 -33.12 -0.14 15.68
CA LYS A 7 -33.44 0.75 16.81
C LYS A 7 -32.40 1.82 17.08
N LEU A 8 -31.15 1.57 16.69
CA LEU A 8 -30.04 2.52 16.92
C LEU A 8 -29.88 3.56 15.79
N ILE A 9 -30.38 3.26 14.58
CA ILE A 9 -30.10 4.08 13.39
C ILE A 9 -31.29 5.00 13.02
N GLY A 10 -32.43 4.92 13.73
CA GLY A 10 -33.62 5.70 13.37
C GLY A 10 -34.20 5.27 12.00
N GLN A 11 -35.50 5.43 11.79
CA GLN A 11 -36.19 5.08 10.55
C GLN A 11 -35.46 5.67 9.33
N ARG A 12 -35.02 4.82 8.41
CA ARG A 12 -34.47 5.25 7.12
C ARG A 12 -35.55 6.00 6.35
N PRO A 13 -35.27 7.21 5.83
CA PRO A 13 -36.14 7.75 4.80
C PRO A 13 -36.10 6.76 3.60
N ASP A 14 -37.26 6.40 3.07
CA ASP A 14 -37.38 5.61 1.84
C ASP A 14 -36.71 6.37 0.69
N ILE A 15 -35.46 6.03 0.43
CA ILE A 15 -34.73 6.56 -0.72
C ILE A 15 -35.18 5.72 -1.90
N GLN A 16 -36.12 6.26 -2.68
CA GLN A 16 -36.43 5.76 -4.01
C GLN A 16 -35.12 5.78 -4.82
N TYR A 17 -34.55 4.61 -5.04
CA TYR A 17 -33.50 4.44 -6.03
C TYR A 17 -34.09 4.72 -7.41
N GLY A 18 -34.00 5.97 -7.87
CA GLY A 18 -34.23 6.30 -9.26
C GLY A 18 -33.37 5.37 -10.13
N LYS A 19 -33.96 4.80 -11.18
CA LYS A 19 -33.24 3.99 -12.18
C LYS A 19 -32.00 4.75 -12.60
N THR A 20 -30.85 4.35 -12.09
CA THR A 20 -29.56 4.94 -12.45
C THR A 20 -29.29 4.48 -13.87
N GLU A 21 -29.40 5.40 -14.84
CA GLU A 21 -28.84 5.16 -16.16
C GLU A 21 -27.39 4.73 -15.98
N ARG A 22 -27.07 3.52 -16.43
CA ARG A 22 -25.71 3.01 -16.45
C ARG A 22 -24.94 3.80 -17.52
N HIS A 23 -24.46 4.97 -17.15
CA HIS A 23 -23.41 5.63 -17.93
C HIS A 23 -22.21 4.67 -17.95
N THR A 24 -21.88 4.14 -19.11
CA THR A 24 -20.63 3.39 -19.33
C THR A 24 -19.47 4.27 -18.87
N PRO A 25 -18.62 3.79 -17.98
CA PRO A 25 -17.48 4.58 -17.52
C PRO A 25 -16.61 4.94 -18.74
N ASP A 26 -16.20 6.19 -18.82
CA ASP A 26 -15.18 6.59 -19.79
C ASP A 26 -13.84 5.95 -19.39
N TRP A 27 -13.48 4.86 -20.07
CA TRP A 27 -12.28 4.09 -19.79
C TRP A 27 -11.00 4.89 -19.97
N LEU A 28 -10.96 5.84 -20.90
CA LEU A 28 -9.82 6.73 -21.08
C LEU A 28 -9.64 7.61 -19.82
N PHE A 29 -10.74 8.09 -19.27
CA PHE A 29 -10.74 8.87 -18.04
C PHE A 29 -10.26 8.05 -16.83
N ILE A 30 -10.74 6.82 -16.70
CA ILE A 30 -10.32 5.90 -15.62
C ILE A 30 -8.84 5.57 -15.76
N LEU A 31 -8.36 5.27 -16.96
CA LEU A 31 -6.94 4.98 -17.22
C LEU A 31 -6.05 6.19 -16.93
N TRP A 32 -6.48 7.38 -17.33
CA TRP A 32 -5.72 8.60 -17.04
C TRP A 32 -5.61 8.86 -15.54
N MET A 33 -6.73 8.89 -14.82
CA MET A 33 -6.73 9.18 -13.38
C MET A 33 -6.10 8.06 -12.56
N GLY A 34 -6.52 6.83 -12.81
CA GLY A 34 -6.02 5.65 -12.11
C GLY A 34 -4.53 5.41 -12.40
N GLY A 35 -4.12 5.51 -13.67
CA GLY A 35 -2.72 5.39 -14.09
C GLY A 35 -1.84 6.47 -13.48
N THR A 36 -2.28 7.74 -13.46
CA THR A 36 -1.53 8.82 -12.80
C THR A 36 -1.39 8.56 -11.31
N ALA A 37 -2.45 8.11 -10.62
CA ALA A 37 -2.39 7.80 -9.19
C ALA A 37 -1.51 6.59 -8.90
N LEU A 38 -1.59 5.53 -9.72
CA LEU A 38 -0.72 4.35 -9.63
C LEU A 38 0.74 4.76 -9.76
N LEU A 39 1.09 5.50 -10.83
CA LEU A 39 2.46 5.97 -11.05
C LEU A 39 2.93 6.89 -9.93
N SER A 40 2.07 7.80 -9.44
CA SER A 40 2.41 8.69 -8.31
C SER A 40 2.79 7.88 -7.07
N TYR A 41 2.01 6.87 -6.72
CA TYR A 41 2.29 6.08 -5.52
C TYR A 41 3.47 5.11 -5.73
N SER A 42 3.68 4.64 -6.96
CA SER A 42 4.90 3.89 -7.33
C SER A 42 6.17 4.73 -7.14
N LEU A 43 6.13 6.01 -7.48
CA LEU A 43 7.24 6.94 -7.25
C LEU A 43 7.47 7.24 -5.75
N VAL A 44 6.41 7.19 -4.93
CA VAL A 44 6.56 7.23 -3.46
C VAL A 44 7.34 6.01 -2.95
N TYR A 45 7.12 4.83 -3.54
CA TYR A 45 7.93 3.64 -3.21
C TYR A 45 9.40 3.81 -3.63
N ALA A 46 9.66 4.45 -4.77
CA ALA A 46 11.03 4.74 -5.20
C ALA A 46 11.76 5.75 -4.29
N LEU A 47 11.04 6.56 -3.52
CA LEU A 47 11.60 7.41 -2.45
C LEU A 47 11.73 6.68 -1.11
N ARG A 48 11.05 5.55 -0.92
CA ARG A 48 10.98 4.86 0.37
C ARG A 48 11.83 3.60 0.45
N LYS A 49 11.79 2.75 -0.57
CA LYS A 49 12.22 1.35 -0.52
C LYS A 49 13.60 1.02 -1.13
N PRO A 50 14.30 1.90 -1.88
CA PRO A 50 15.58 1.52 -2.48
C PRO A 50 16.61 1.02 -1.47
N PHE A 51 16.69 1.62 -0.26
CA PHE A 51 17.65 1.20 0.78
C PHE A 51 17.52 -0.28 1.15
N THR A 52 16.37 -0.91 0.92
CA THR A 52 16.16 -2.34 1.21
C THR A 52 16.93 -3.25 0.25
N ALA A 53 17.44 -2.70 -0.87
CA ALA A 53 18.34 -3.41 -1.79
C ALA A 53 19.77 -3.54 -1.25
N ALA A 54 20.16 -2.70 -0.30
CA ALA A 54 21.48 -2.77 0.34
C ALA A 54 21.48 -3.82 1.47
N GLU A 55 22.63 -4.45 1.68
CA GLU A 55 22.82 -5.43 2.75
C GLU A 55 23.40 -4.80 4.01
N PHE A 56 24.24 -3.77 3.89
CA PHE A 56 24.98 -3.10 4.97
C PHE A 56 25.82 -4.09 5.79
N GLU A 57 26.48 -5.02 5.08
CA GLU A 57 27.18 -6.16 5.67
C GLU A 57 28.22 -5.71 6.70
N GLY A 58 28.27 -6.41 7.83
CA GLY A 58 29.24 -6.15 8.91
C GLY A 58 28.99 -4.91 9.74
N LEU A 59 27.96 -4.10 9.43
CA LEU A 59 27.63 -2.90 10.20
C LEU A 59 26.67 -3.25 11.35
N THR A 60 27.02 -2.77 12.54
CA THR A 60 26.17 -2.94 13.75
C THR A 60 26.00 -1.62 14.49
N VAL A 61 24.86 -1.42 15.10
CA VAL A 61 24.57 -0.28 15.98
C VAL A 61 23.90 -0.76 17.25
N ALA A 62 24.46 -0.43 18.39
CA ALA A 62 23.99 -0.88 19.71
C ALA A 62 23.84 -2.41 19.83
N GLY A 63 24.72 -3.17 19.14
CA GLY A 63 24.70 -4.63 19.17
C GLY A 63 23.64 -5.27 18.26
N MET A 64 22.92 -4.50 17.47
CA MET A 64 21.96 -4.98 16.47
C MET A 64 22.50 -4.74 15.06
N ASP A 65 22.09 -5.58 14.13
CA ASP A 65 22.35 -5.38 12.71
C ASP A 65 21.85 -4.01 12.24
N TYR A 66 22.69 -3.28 11.49
CA TYR A 66 22.40 -1.93 11.04
C TYR A 66 21.11 -1.87 10.20
N LYS A 67 20.91 -2.84 9.29
CA LYS A 67 19.74 -2.89 8.43
C LYS A 67 18.43 -3.02 9.23
N ILE A 68 18.46 -3.81 10.30
CA ILE A 68 17.31 -3.95 11.22
C ILE A 68 16.99 -2.59 11.85
N VAL A 69 18.02 -1.91 12.36
CA VAL A 69 17.84 -0.61 13.05
C VAL A 69 17.25 0.43 12.09
N VAL A 70 17.80 0.57 10.88
CA VAL A 70 17.30 1.58 9.92
C VAL A 70 15.89 1.27 9.43
N SER A 71 15.54 -0.01 9.23
CA SER A 71 14.18 -0.43 8.86
C SER A 71 13.17 -0.10 9.95
N ILE A 72 13.49 -0.40 11.22
CA ILE A 72 12.65 -0.08 12.37
C ILE A 72 12.47 1.44 12.51
N ILE A 73 13.53 2.21 12.42
CA ILE A 73 13.48 3.67 12.59
C ILE A 73 12.66 4.31 11.47
N GLN A 74 12.80 3.87 10.22
CA GLN A 74 11.94 4.33 9.12
C GLN A 74 10.47 3.98 9.36
N LEU A 75 10.20 2.77 9.84
CA LEU A 75 8.83 2.32 10.17
C LEU A 75 8.22 3.17 11.28
N ILE A 76 8.98 3.49 12.34
CA ILE A 76 8.51 4.37 13.42
C ILE A 76 8.12 5.75 12.85
N GLY A 77 8.98 6.36 12.01
CA GLY A 77 8.67 7.61 11.33
C GLY A 77 7.36 7.53 10.51
N TYR A 78 7.18 6.45 9.77
CA TYR A 78 5.98 6.20 8.96
C TYR A 78 4.71 6.03 9.82
N VAL A 79 4.79 5.33 10.95
CA VAL A 79 3.68 5.17 11.91
C VAL A 79 3.32 6.51 12.54
N CYS A 80 4.32 7.28 12.98
CA CYS A 80 4.11 8.63 13.49
C CYS A 80 3.36 9.51 12.49
N ALA A 81 3.80 9.51 11.21
CA ALA A 81 3.11 10.25 10.15
C ALA A 81 1.65 9.82 9.99
N LYS A 82 1.35 8.53 10.04
CA LYS A 82 -0.03 8.03 9.94
C LYS A 82 -0.90 8.49 11.11
N LEU A 83 -0.40 8.47 12.33
CA LEU A 83 -1.14 8.92 13.51
C LEU A 83 -1.52 10.40 13.42
N PHE A 84 -0.58 11.26 13.05
CA PHE A 84 -0.85 12.68 12.83
C PHE A 84 -1.66 12.93 11.55
N GLY A 85 -1.44 12.13 10.53
CA GLY A 85 -2.05 12.24 9.22
C GLY A 85 -3.57 12.01 9.21
N ILE A 86 -4.12 11.22 10.12
CA ILE A 86 -5.56 10.97 10.21
C ILE A 86 -6.35 12.29 10.30
N LYS A 87 -5.92 13.19 11.18
CA LYS A 87 -6.52 14.50 11.32
C LYS A 87 -6.13 15.43 10.18
N TYR A 88 -4.84 15.52 9.89
CA TYR A 88 -4.30 16.47 8.92
C TYR A 88 -4.86 16.25 7.51
N ILE A 89 -4.95 14.99 7.03
CA ILE A 89 -5.46 14.67 5.69
C ILE A 89 -6.96 15.01 5.60
N SER A 90 -7.72 14.75 6.68
CA SER A 90 -9.16 15.05 6.70
C SER A 90 -9.47 16.55 6.60
N GLU A 91 -8.56 17.40 7.06
CA GLU A 91 -8.67 18.87 7.04
C GLU A 91 -7.94 19.49 5.83
N LEU A 92 -7.21 18.68 5.03
CA LEU A 92 -6.37 19.18 3.93
C LEU A 92 -7.22 19.71 2.77
N GLN A 93 -7.16 21.01 2.55
CA GLN A 93 -7.87 21.67 1.46
C GLN A 93 -7.32 21.24 0.08
N PRO A 94 -8.16 21.11 -0.95
CA PRO A 94 -7.75 20.66 -2.30
C PRO A 94 -6.59 21.46 -2.90
N GLN A 95 -6.55 22.76 -2.66
CA GLN A 95 -5.50 23.68 -3.15
C GLN A 95 -4.12 23.42 -2.52
N ASN A 96 -4.06 22.78 -1.36
CA ASN A 96 -2.83 22.52 -0.63
C ASN A 96 -2.30 21.10 -0.88
N ARG A 97 -3.04 20.23 -1.55
CA ARG A 97 -2.65 18.82 -1.81
C ARG A 97 -1.35 18.73 -2.61
N LEU A 98 -1.22 19.51 -3.69
CA LEU A 98 0.01 19.54 -4.49
C LEU A 98 1.21 20.04 -3.67
N LYS A 99 1.04 21.10 -2.89
CA LYS A 99 2.09 21.63 -2.01
C LYS A 99 2.54 20.59 -0.99
N PHE A 100 1.59 19.81 -0.46
CA PHE A 100 1.89 18.72 0.46
C PHE A 100 2.71 17.62 -0.24
N ILE A 101 2.31 17.19 -1.45
CA ILE A 101 3.06 16.16 -2.21
C ILE A 101 4.49 16.63 -2.47
N ILE A 102 4.67 17.85 -2.98
CA ILE A 102 6.00 18.39 -3.28
C ILE A 102 6.82 18.54 -1.99
N GLY A 103 6.24 19.08 -0.93
CA GLY A 103 6.94 19.27 0.35
C GLY A 103 7.36 17.94 1.00
N SER A 104 6.46 16.95 1.00
CA SER A 104 6.76 15.60 1.51
C SER A 104 7.82 14.90 0.67
N ALA A 105 7.74 14.99 -0.66
CA ALA A 105 8.73 14.40 -1.55
C ALA A 105 10.10 15.08 -1.39
N ALA A 106 10.14 16.42 -1.28
CA ALA A 106 11.37 17.18 -1.05
C ALA A 106 12.00 16.84 0.31
N LEU A 107 11.20 16.73 1.38
CA LEU A 107 11.68 16.32 2.70
C LEU A 107 12.21 14.88 2.67
N SER A 108 11.52 13.99 1.94
CA SER A 108 11.97 12.61 1.76
C SER A 108 13.33 12.57 1.06
N GLU A 109 13.48 13.28 -0.06
CA GLU A 109 14.73 13.31 -0.81
C GLU A 109 15.86 13.96 0.00
N ALA A 110 15.58 15.08 0.69
CA ALA A 110 16.56 15.70 1.59
C ALA A 110 17.00 14.73 2.71
N SER A 111 16.08 13.90 3.20
CA SER A 111 16.41 12.85 4.18
C SER A 111 17.31 11.76 3.58
N LEU A 112 17.09 11.35 2.32
CA LEU A 112 17.94 10.37 1.65
C LEU A 112 19.33 10.94 1.35
N LEU A 113 19.43 12.21 0.97
CA LEU A 113 20.71 12.91 0.85
C LEU A 113 21.45 12.98 2.21
N ALA A 114 20.72 13.30 3.29
CA ALA A 114 21.28 13.29 4.64
C ALA A 114 21.75 11.90 5.06
N PHE A 115 21.05 10.83 4.65
CA PHE A 115 21.45 9.45 4.90
C PHE A 115 22.82 9.12 4.27
N GLY A 116 23.10 9.63 3.09
CA GLY A 116 24.40 9.49 2.44
C GLY A 116 25.51 10.39 3.01
N LEU A 117 25.14 11.58 3.51
CA LEU A 117 26.10 12.59 3.98
C LEU A 117 26.55 12.42 5.43
N LEU A 118 25.62 11.97 6.30
CA LEU A 118 25.89 11.90 7.73
C LEU A 118 26.72 10.66 8.08
N PRO A 119 27.68 10.79 9.00
CA PRO A 119 28.45 9.64 9.48
C PRO A 119 27.59 8.70 10.33
N LEU A 120 28.01 7.43 10.39
CA LEU A 120 27.44 6.44 11.32
C LEU A 120 27.68 6.87 12.78
N PRO A 121 26.73 6.68 13.67
CA PRO A 121 25.38 6.13 13.47
C PRO A 121 24.29 7.20 13.24
N TYR A 122 24.66 8.48 13.08
CA TYR A 122 23.72 9.61 13.02
C TYR A 122 22.83 9.59 11.76
N ASN A 123 23.30 8.96 10.68
CA ASN A 123 22.54 8.81 9.44
C ASN A 123 21.23 8.03 9.60
N ILE A 124 21.09 7.20 10.64
CA ILE A 124 19.85 6.47 10.97
C ILE A 124 18.66 7.42 11.15
N VAL A 125 18.92 8.60 11.76
CA VAL A 125 17.87 9.61 12.02
C VAL A 125 17.27 10.12 10.71
N ALA A 126 18.05 10.16 9.65
CA ALA A 126 17.57 10.57 8.33
C ALA A 126 16.43 9.66 7.83
N LEU A 127 16.51 8.35 8.05
CA LEU A 127 15.44 7.42 7.65
C LEU A 127 14.16 7.57 8.48
N PHE A 128 14.24 8.04 9.73
CA PHE A 128 13.05 8.45 10.46
C PHE A 128 12.29 9.57 9.74
N PHE A 129 12.98 10.62 9.30
CA PHE A 129 12.36 11.72 8.57
C PHE A 129 11.87 11.29 7.18
N ASN A 130 12.57 10.36 6.52
CA ASN A 130 12.10 9.75 5.28
C ASN A 130 10.75 9.05 5.51
N GLY A 131 10.63 8.18 6.52
CA GLY A 131 9.37 7.53 6.88
C GLY A 131 8.28 8.53 7.25
N LEU A 132 8.61 9.53 8.06
CA LEU A 132 7.69 10.58 8.51
C LEU A 132 7.12 11.38 7.33
N SER A 133 7.94 11.72 6.35
CA SER A 133 7.51 12.50 5.18
C SER A 133 6.54 11.73 4.28
N LEU A 134 6.69 10.41 4.16
CA LEU A 134 5.96 9.59 3.20
C LEU A 134 4.71 8.92 3.77
N GLY A 135 4.54 8.83 5.10
CA GLY A 135 3.47 8.07 5.74
C GLY A 135 2.05 8.53 5.41
N CYS A 136 1.86 9.80 5.03
CA CYS A 136 0.57 10.38 4.66
C CYS A 136 0.28 10.35 3.14
N MET A 137 1.25 10.00 2.30
CA MET A 137 1.17 10.16 0.84
C MET A 137 0.03 9.36 0.20
N TRP A 138 -0.25 8.15 0.70
CA TRP A 138 -1.39 7.36 0.22
C TRP A 138 -2.70 8.15 0.34
N GLY A 139 -3.00 8.67 1.53
CA GLY A 139 -4.25 9.39 1.78
C GLY A 139 -4.36 10.67 0.96
N VAL A 140 -3.26 11.39 0.75
CA VAL A 140 -3.26 12.61 -0.06
C VAL A 140 -3.48 12.30 -1.53
N ILE A 141 -2.79 11.30 -2.10
CA ILE A 141 -2.99 10.87 -3.50
C ILE A 141 -4.42 10.35 -3.68
N PHE A 142 -4.90 9.50 -2.76
CA PHE A 142 -6.27 8.97 -2.79
C PHE A 142 -7.32 10.08 -2.75
N SER A 143 -7.08 11.16 -2.02
CA SER A 143 -8.01 12.29 -1.93
C SER A 143 -8.32 12.96 -3.28
N PHE A 144 -7.46 12.85 -4.30
CA PHE A 144 -7.73 13.32 -5.66
C PHE A 144 -8.71 12.41 -6.42
N LEU A 145 -8.83 11.15 -6.01
CA LEU A 145 -9.69 10.14 -6.63
C LEU A 145 -11.06 10.06 -5.96
N GLU A 146 -11.13 10.46 -4.69
CA GLU A 146 -12.30 10.31 -3.83
C GLU A 146 -13.51 11.13 -4.34
N GLY A 147 -14.70 10.59 -4.07
CA GLY A 147 -15.96 11.31 -4.28
C GLY A 147 -16.57 11.15 -5.66
N ARG A 148 -16.18 10.11 -6.41
CA ARG A 148 -16.68 9.75 -7.73
C ARG A 148 -17.40 8.42 -7.70
N ARG A 149 -18.28 8.14 -8.65
CA ARG A 149 -18.89 6.81 -8.83
C ARG A 149 -17.84 5.73 -9.13
N THR A 150 -16.74 6.12 -9.76
CA THR A 150 -15.62 5.24 -10.14
C THR A 150 -14.53 5.16 -9.07
N THR A 151 -14.73 5.74 -7.88
CA THR A 151 -13.70 5.78 -6.82
C THR A 151 -13.16 4.39 -6.48
N ASP A 152 -14.01 3.36 -6.43
CA ASP A 152 -13.59 1.99 -6.08
C ASP A 152 -12.66 1.40 -7.14
N ILE A 153 -12.95 1.64 -8.44
CA ILE A 153 -12.09 1.21 -9.55
C ILE A 153 -10.76 1.96 -9.49
N LEU A 154 -10.80 3.27 -9.30
CA LEU A 154 -9.60 4.11 -9.21
C LEU A 154 -8.73 3.72 -7.99
N ALA A 155 -9.37 3.43 -6.85
CA ALA A 155 -8.69 2.93 -5.65
C ALA A 155 -8.03 1.58 -5.89
N SER A 156 -8.71 0.68 -6.60
CA SER A 156 -8.17 -0.64 -6.98
C SER A 156 -6.95 -0.50 -7.89
N ILE A 157 -7.01 0.36 -8.92
CA ILE A 157 -5.87 0.64 -9.80
C ILE A 157 -4.69 1.22 -9.00
N MET A 158 -4.95 2.20 -8.13
CA MET A 158 -3.91 2.75 -7.26
C MET A 158 -3.36 1.68 -6.29
N GLY A 159 -4.21 0.77 -5.81
CA GLY A 159 -3.82 -0.33 -4.92
C GLY A 159 -2.81 -1.29 -5.54
N VAL A 160 -2.85 -1.49 -6.86
CA VAL A 160 -1.88 -2.31 -7.61
C VAL A 160 -0.44 -1.85 -7.40
N SER A 161 -0.22 -0.54 -7.20
CA SER A 161 1.11 -0.02 -6.92
C SER A 161 1.75 -0.60 -5.67
N MET A 162 0.95 -1.06 -4.69
CA MET A 162 1.48 -1.67 -3.46
C MET A 162 2.17 -3.01 -3.72
N ALA A 163 1.70 -3.79 -4.69
CA ALA A 163 2.30 -5.07 -5.07
C ALA A 163 3.50 -4.87 -6.01
N LEU A 164 3.33 -4.00 -7.03
CA LEU A 164 4.31 -3.82 -8.10
C LEU A 164 5.53 -3.00 -7.69
N SER A 165 5.33 -1.94 -6.88
CA SER A 165 6.32 -0.86 -6.78
C SER A 165 7.50 -1.19 -5.89
N SER A 166 7.35 -2.14 -4.96
CA SER A 166 8.43 -2.55 -4.06
C SER A 166 9.55 -3.25 -4.82
N GLY A 167 9.20 -4.24 -5.65
CA GLY A 167 10.18 -4.93 -6.48
C GLY A 167 10.84 -4.01 -7.50
N VAL A 168 10.09 -3.06 -8.10
CA VAL A 168 10.68 -2.06 -9.00
C VAL A 168 11.68 -1.18 -8.28
N ALA A 169 11.32 -0.65 -7.09
CA ALA A 169 12.23 0.18 -6.28
C ALA A 169 13.50 -0.58 -5.87
N LYS A 170 13.36 -1.84 -5.46
CA LYS A 170 14.48 -2.72 -5.11
C LYS A 170 15.35 -3.02 -6.33
N SER A 171 14.75 -3.33 -7.47
CA SER A 171 15.49 -3.57 -8.72
C SER A 171 16.27 -2.35 -9.18
N LEU A 172 15.72 -1.15 -9.05
CA LEU A 172 16.44 0.10 -9.31
C LEU A 172 17.61 0.29 -8.33
N GLY A 173 17.41 -0.06 -7.05
CA GLY A 173 18.48 -0.06 -6.04
C GLY A 173 19.60 -1.01 -6.41
N LEU A 174 19.29 -2.27 -6.71
CA LEU A 174 20.30 -3.27 -7.15
C LEU A 174 21.00 -2.86 -8.44
N TYR A 175 20.28 -2.28 -9.39
CA TYR A 175 20.89 -1.74 -10.61
C TYR A 175 21.91 -0.63 -10.30
N ALA A 176 21.56 0.27 -9.37
CA ALA A 176 22.46 1.35 -8.95
C ALA A 176 23.71 0.81 -8.21
N LEU A 177 23.53 -0.22 -7.37
CA LEU A 177 24.65 -0.87 -6.68
C LEU A 177 25.56 -1.64 -7.67
N ASN A 178 24.98 -2.55 -8.46
CA ASN A 178 25.74 -3.53 -9.24
C ASN A 178 26.25 -2.97 -10.58
N GLN A 179 25.51 -2.09 -11.24
CA GLN A 179 25.89 -1.55 -12.56
C GLN A 179 26.52 -0.16 -12.50
N LEU A 180 26.01 0.71 -11.60
CA LEU A 180 26.53 2.06 -11.45
C LEU A 180 27.58 2.16 -10.34
N HIS A 181 27.80 1.09 -9.58
CA HIS A 181 28.76 1.01 -8.46
C HIS A 181 28.60 2.15 -7.44
N VAL A 182 27.35 2.57 -7.21
CA VAL A 182 27.01 3.57 -6.20
C VAL A 182 27.05 2.91 -4.83
N SER A 183 27.56 3.57 -3.80
CA SER A 183 27.60 3.02 -2.45
C SER A 183 26.20 2.84 -1.87
N GLU A 184 26.05 1.88 -0.94
CA GLU A 184 24.79 1.56 -0.29
C GLU A 184 24.12 2.76 0.39
N PHE A 185 24.91 3.73 0.89
CA PHE A 185 24.40 4.93 1.54
C PHE A 185 23.88 6.00 0.56
N TRP A 186 24.47 6.07 -0.64
CA TRP A 186 24.10 7.06 -1.66
C TRP A 186 23.05 6.53 -2.66
N MET A 187 22.93 5.22 -2.79
CA MET A 187 22.00 4.59 -3.71
C MET A 187 20.54 5.02 -3.49
N PRO A 188 20.01 5.13 -2.24
CA PRO A 188 18.65 5.58 -2.03
C PRO A 188 18.41 7.02 -2.50
N ALA A 189 19.37 7.92 -2.30
CA ALA A 189 19.30 9.30 -2.78
C ALA A 189 19.35 9.39 -4.31
N LEU A 190 20.15 8.55 -4.98
CA LEU A 190 20.17 8.50 -6.44
C LEU A 190 18.82 8.10 -7.02
N VAL A 191 18.23 7.02 -6.52
CA VAL A 191 16.91 6.52 -6.99
C VAL A 191 15.80 7.50 -6.63
N GLY A 192 15.83 8.06 -5.42
CA GLY A 192 14.89 9.07 -4.96
C GLY A 192 14.98 10.36 -5.78
N GLY A 193 16.20 10.83 -6.08
CA GLY A 193 16.44 12.02 -6.89
C GLY A 193 15.90 11.92 -8.32
N LEU A 194 15.89 10.71 -8.91
CA LEU A 194 15.22 10.44 -10.19
C LEU A 194 13.70 10.41 -10.03
N ALA A 195 13.18 9.87 -8.95
CA ALA A 195 11.75 9.76 -8.70
C ALA A 195 11.12 11.10 -8.31
N PHE A 196 11.83 11.98 -7.60
CA PHE A 196 11.32 13.23 -7.08
C PHE A 196 10.70 14.16 -8.14
N PRO A 197 11.38 14.53 -9.25
CA PRO A 197 10.79 15.40 -10.27
C PRO A 197 9.60 14.74 -10.97
N LEU A 198 9.66 13.43 -11.18
CA LEU A 198 8.55 12.69 -11.77
C LEU A 198 7.32 12.70 -10.85
N LEU A 199 7.51 12.54 -9.54
CA LEU A 199 6.42 12.61 -8.56
C LEU A 199 5.81 14.03 -8.51
N CYS A 200 6.62 15.07 -8.58
CA CYS A 200 6.14 16.44 -8.66
C CYS A 200 5.29 16.65 -9.93
N PHE A 201 5.73 16.13 -11.08
CA PHE A 201 5.00 16.20 -12.33
C PHE A 201 3.67 15.42 -12.26
N MET A 202 3.67 14.20 -11.72
CA MET A 202 2.43 13.43 -11.52
C MET A 202 1.49 14.13 -10.54
N GLY A 203 2.02 14.73 -9.47
CA GLY A 203 1.25 15.56 -8.54
C GLY A 203 0.58 16.75 -9.23
N TRP A 204 1.31 17.43 -10.11
CA TRP A 204 0.76 18.49 -10.94
C TRP A 204 -0.33 17.96 -11.91
N MET A 205 -0.11 16.82 -12.55
CA MET A 205 -1.14 16.19 -13.40
C MET A 205 -2.43 15.90 -12.63
N MET A 206 -2.33 15.43 -11.38
CA MET A 206 -3.52 15.19 -10.56
C MET A 206 -4.32 16.46 -10.27
N THR A 207 -3.72 17.65 -10.25
CA THR A 207 -4.46 18.91 -10.10
C THR A 207 -5.36 19.24 -11.31
N LYS A 208 -5.09 18.60 -12.45
CA LYS A 208 -5.89 18.76 -13.70
C LYS A 208 -7.10 17.83 -13.74
N PHE A 209 -7.25 16.94 -12.77
CA PHE A 209 -8.42 16.07 -12.71
C PHE A 209 -9.70 16.90 -12.60
N PRO A 210 -10.73 16.64 -13.42
CA PRO A 210 -12.00 17.33 -13.34
C PRO A 210 -12.65 17.12 -11.97
N ARG A 211 -13.43 18.06 -11.53
CA ARG A 211 -14.16 17.95 -10.26
C ARG A 211 -15.24 16.87 -10.35
N PRO A 212 -15.62 16.23 -9.22
CA PRO A 212 -16.76 15.32 -9.19
C PRO A 212 -18.01 16.00 -9.76
N THR A 213 -18.76 15.27 -10.59
CA THR A 213 -20.00 15.76 -11.21
C THR A 213 -21.15 15.83 -10.19
N ALA A 214 -22.23 16.53 -10.52
CA ALA A 214 -23.44 16.52 -9.70
C ALA A 214 -24.00 15.09 -9.52
N ALA A 215 -23.87 14.24 -10.54
CA ALA A 215 -24.25 12.84 -10.49
C ALA A 215 -23.35 12.01 -9.55
N ASP A 216 -22.06 12.31 -9.48
CA ASP A 216 -21.15 11.70 -8.50
C ASP A 216 -21.53 12.07 -7.07
N ILE A 217 -21.85 13.35 -6.85
CA ILE A 217 -22.28 13.89 -5.54
C ILE A 217 -23.59 13.24 -5.10
N ALA A 218 -24.55 13.11 -6.02
CA ALA A 218 -25.87 12.49 -5.74
C ALA A 218 -25.74 10.98 -5.44
N ALA A 219 -24.76 10.31 -6.02
CA ALA A 219 -24.52 8.88 -5.78
C ALA A 219 -23.76 8.59 -4.46
N ARG A 220 -23.27 9.62 -3.76
CA ARG A 220 -22.62 9.43 -2.47
C ARG A 220 -23.61 8.88 -1.44
N SER A 221 -23.22 7.81 -0.75
CA SER A 221 -23.92 7.39 0.45
C SER A 221 -23.88 8.51 1.50
N VAL A 222 -25.04 8.86 2.06
CA VAL A 222 -25.12 9.83 3.17
C VAL A 222 -24.26 9.29 4.32
N ARG A 223 -23.22 10.00 4.71
CA ARG A 223 -22.45 9.65 5.90
C ARG A 223 -23.35 9.79 7.13
N VAL A 224 -23.67 8.68 7.76
CA VAL A 224 -24.36 8.69 9.06
C VAL A 224 -23.36 9.20 10.10
N THR A 225 -23.62 10.37 10.67
CA THR A 225 -22.81 10.92 11.76
C THR A 225 -23.16 10.19 13.04
N LEU A 226 -22.25 9.33 13.51
CA LEU A 226 -22.38 8.66 14.80
C LEU A 226 -21.80 9.57 15.89
N ASN A 227 -22.51 9.70 17.00
CA ASN A 227 -21.97 10.36 18.19
C ASN A 227 -20.94 9.46 18.92
N GLY A 228 -20.21 10.01 19.89
CA GLY A 228 -19.16 9.27 20.61
C GLY A 228 -19.67 8.00 21.31
N GLN A 229 -20.88 8.06 21.89
CA GLN A 229 -21.50 6.91 22.58
C GLN A 229 -21.88 5.80 21.59
N GLN A 230 -22.45 6.16 20.44
CA GLN A 230 -22.80 5.22 19.36
C GLN A 230 -21.57 4.54 18.78
N ARG A 231 -20.47 5.30 18.54
CA ARG A 231 -19.18 4.74 18.09
C ARG A 231 -18.63 3.74 19.09
N TRP A 232 -18.68 4.09 20.38
CA TRP A 232 -18.19 3.22 21.44
C TRP A 232 -19.03 1.96 21.62
N ALA A 233 -20.34 2.07 21.48
CA ALA A 233 -21.25 0.92 21.51
C ALA A 233 -21.00 -0.04 20.37
N LEU A 234 -20.85 0.49 19.12
CA LEU A 234 -20.49 -0.32 17.95
C LEU A 234 -19.11 -0.97 18.11
N PHE A 235 -18.12 -0.21 18.60
CA PHE A 235 -16.79 -0.75 18.84
C PHE A 235 -16.84 -1.93 19.82
N LYS A 236 -17.52 -1.78 20.96
CA LYS A 236 -17.67 -2.87 21.94
C LYS A 236 -18.38 -4.09 21.36
N GLN A 237 -19.43 -3.87 20.57
CA GLN A 237 -20.20 -4.95 19.95
C GLN A 237 -19.34 -5.80 18.98
N TYR A 238 -18.48 -5.16 18.19
CA TYR A 238 -17.67 -5.83 17.19
C TYR A 238 -16.20 -6.05 17.64
N MET A 239 -15.86 -5.68 18.88
CA MET A 239 -14.48 -5.73 19.39
C MET A 239 -13.78 -7.08 19.19
N PRO A 240 -14.39 -8.25 19.48
CA PRO A 240 -13.70 -9.53 19.29
C PRO A 240 -13.33 -9.77 17.83
N LEU A 241 -14.24 -9.44 16.90
CA LEU A 241 -14.02 -9.57 15.47
C LEU A 241 -12.98 -8.57 14.99
N LEU A 242 -13.08 -7.29 15.41
CA LEU A 242 -12.11 -6.25 15.05
C LEU A 242 -10.72 -6.59 15.56
N LEU A 243 -10.60 -7.15 16.77
CA LEU A 243 -9.32 -7.58 17.32
C LEU A 243 -8.72 -8.73 16.50
N LEU A 244 -9.53 -9.74 16.14
CA LEU A 244 -9.09 -10.85 15.29
C LEU A 244 -8.59 -10.34 13.93
N LEU A 245 -9.37 -9.46 13.29
CA LEU A 245 -9.00 -8.86 12.00
C LEU A 245 -7.73 -8.00 12.13
N PHE A 246 -7.59 -7.26 13.22
CA PHE A 246 -6.39 -6.46 13.48
C PHE A 246 -5.15 -7.34 13.64
N VAL A 247 -5.23 -8.41 14.44
CA VAL A 247 -4.11 -9.34 14.63
C VAL A 247 -3.75 -10.04 13.32
N ALA A 248 -4.75 -10.53 12.57
CA ALA A 248 -4.51 -11.14 11.27
C ALA A 248 -3.80 -10.18 10.30
N ASN A 249 -4.30 -8.94 10.20
CA ASN A 249 -3.69 -7.92 9.35
C ASN A 249 -2.27 -7.54 9.81
N LEU A 250 -2.03 -7.47 11.12
CA LEU A 250 -0.72 -7.19 11.69
C LEU A 250 0.28 -8.29 11.29
N LEU A 251 -0.09 -9.56 11.47
CA LEU A 251 0.78 -10.70 11.11
C LEU A 251 1.09 -10.74 9.62
N LEU A 252 0.09 -10.54 8.76
CA LEU A 252 0.28 -10.45 7.30
C LEU A 252 1.20 -9.30 6.91
N THR A 253 1.05 -8.14 7.56
CA THR A 253 1.89 -6.97 7.30
C THR A 253 3.32 -7.21 7.73
N VAL A 254 3.54 -7.77 8.92
CA VAL A 254 4.88 -8.10 9.43
C VAL A 254 5.58 -9.11 8.50
N GLN A 255 4.88 -10.17 8.09
CA GLN A 255 5.44 -11.17 7.17
C GLN A 255 5.82 -10.55 5.83
N ARG A 256 4.95 -9.69 5.28
CA ARG A 256 5.24 -8.97 4.05
C ARG A 256 6.45 -8.05 4.20
N ASP A 257 6.51 -7.25 5.26
CA ASP A 257 7.60 -6.30 5.48
C ASP A 257 8.95 -7.04 5.72
N ILE A 258 8.95 -8.20 6.40
CA ILE A 258 10.14 -9.03 6.53
C ILE A 258 10.65 -9.47 5.15
N LYS A 259 9.77 -10.02 4.30
CA LYS A 259 10.14 -10.40 2.92
C LYS A 259 10.61 -9.18 2.12
N GLU A 260 9.90 -8.08 2.19
CA GLU A 260 10.20 -6.88 1.43
C GLU A 260 11.53 -6.24 1.80
N ASP A 261 11.86 -6.18 3.09
CA ASP A 261 13.02 -5.42 3.57
C ASP A 261 14.29 -6.28 3.70
N PHE A 262 14.15 -7.60 3.94
CA PHE A 262 15.30 -8.45 4.26
C PHE A 262 15.58 -9.57 3.25
N ILE A 263 14.83 -9.67 2.15
CA ILE A 263 15.00 -10.75 1.18
C ILE A 263 16.41 -10.79 0.59
N VAL A 264 17.04 -9.65 0.38
CA VAL A 264 18.42 -9.57 -0.15
C VAL A 264 19.47 -10.11 0.82
N CYS A 265 19.19 -10.15 2.13
CA CYS A 265 20.04 -10.79 3.13
C CYS A 265 19.80 -12.30 3.26
N ILE A 266 18.74 -12.83 2.65
CA ILE A 266 18.36 -14.25 2.73
C ILE A 266 18.86 -15.00 1.50
N ILE A 267 18.91 -14.33 0.35
CA ILE A 267 19.32 -14.91 -0.92
C ILE A 267 20.62 -14.25 -1.41
N ASP A 268 21.42 -15.03 -2.13
CA ASP A 268 22.62 -14.51 -2.79
C ASP A 268 22.21 -13.66 -4.02
N VAL A 269 22.26 -12.33 -3.85
CA VAL A 269 21.84 -11.38 -4.89
C VAL A 269 22.84 -11.26 -6.04
N ASP A 270 24.09 -11.66 -5.85
CA ASP A 270 25.13 -11.63 -6.88
C ASP A 270 24.86 -12.65 -8.00
N THR A 271 24.10 -13.70 -7.69
CA THR A 271 23.75 -14.77 -8.64
C THR A 271 22.50 -14.46 -9.46
N ILE A 272 21.78 -13.40 -9.16
CA ILE A 272 20.50 -13.06 -9.79
C ILE A 272 20.54 -11.74 -10.55
N SER A 273 19.65 -11.60 -11.54
CA SER A 273 19.48 -10.34 -12.27
C SER A 273 18.94 -9.25 -11.36
N SER A 274 19.50 -8.03 -11.44
CA SER A 274 18.99 -6.86 -10.72
C SER A 274 17.50 -6.58 -10.97
N TRP A 275 16.96 -7.01 -12.11
CA TRP A 275 15.56 -6.84 -12.50
C TRP A 275 14.62 -7.98 -12.05
N LEU A 276 15.16 -9.02 -11.40
CA LEU A 276 14.37 -10.19 -11.02
C LEU A 276 13.19 -9.83 -10.13
N PHE A 277 13.40 -8.98 -9.12
CA PHE A 277 12.32 -8.57 -8.20
C PHE A 277 11.19 -7.83 -8.92
N ALA A 278 11.52 -6.91 -9.83
CA ALA A 278 10.52 -6.22 -10.65
C ALA A 278 9.74 -7.18 -11.54
N GLN A 279 10.40 -8.16 -12.14
CA GLN A 279 9.76 -9.18 -12.98
C GLN A 279 8.81 -10.06 -12.16
N LEU A 280 9.26 -10.56 -11.01
CA LEU A 280 8.46 -11.43 -10.14
C LEU A 280 7.24 -10.70 -9.59
N ASP A 281 7.40 -9.48 -9.09
CA ASP A 281 6.30 -8.66 -8.57
C ASP A 281 5.31 -8.32 -9.71
N THR A 282 5.79 -8.06 -10.92
CA THR A 282 4.93 -7.80 -12.09
C THR A 282 4.08 -9.03 -12.43
N ILE A 283 4.68 -10.21 -12.54
CA ILE A 283 3.97 -11.45 -12.86
C ILE A 283 2.98 -11.80 -11.73
N ALA A 284 3.42 -11.73 -10.47
CA ALA A 284 2.57 -11.98 -9.31
C ALA A 284 1.36 -11.02 -9.29
N THR A 285 1.60 -9.74 -9.56
CA THR A 285 0.54 -8.72 -9.65
C THR A 285 -0.47 -9.02 -10.76
N LEU A 286 -0.02 -9.45 -11.95
CA LEU A 286 -0.91 -9.82 -13.05
C LEU A 286 -1.77 -11.04 -12.71
N VAL A 287 -1.19 -12.06 -12.09
CA VAL A 287 -1.92 -13.24 -11.60
C VAL A 287 -2.97 -12.84 -10.56
N LEU A 288 -2.60 -11.98 -9.63
CA LEU A 288 -3.46 -11.50 -8.57
C LEU A 288 -4.62 -10.66 -9.10
N LEU A 289 -4.34 -9.72 -10.01
CA LEU A 289 -5.38 -8.92 -10.68
C LEU A 289 -6.35 -9.78 -11.47
N SER A 290 -5.85 -10.79 -12.20
CA SER A 290 -6.69 -11.74 -12.93
C SER A 290 -7.60 -12.52 -11.97
N THR A 291 -7.07 -12.98 -10.84
CA THR A 291 -7.83 -13.68 -9.80
C THR A 291 -8.91 -12.77 -9.21
N PHE A 292 -8.57 -11.54 -8.86
CA PHE A 292 -9.53 -10.58 -8.30
C PHE A 292 -10.57 -10.14 -9.31
N ALA A 293 -10.22 -9.99 -10.59
CA ALA A 293 -11.17 -9.70 -11.65
C ALA A 293 -12.21 -10.81 -11.78
N VAL A 294 -11.80 -12.08 -11.81
CA VAL A 294 -12.71 -13.22 -11.85
C VAL A 294 -13.64 -13.23 -10.63
N LEU A 295 -13.13 -12.98 -9.43
CA LEU A 295 -13.91 -12.91 -8.21
C LEU A 295 -14.89 -11.72 -8.20
N ALA A 296 -14.52 -10.58 -8.79
CA ALA A 296 -15.37 -9.39 -8.87
C ALA A 296 -16.63 -9.61 -9.71
N PHE A 297 -16.56 -10.45 -10.76
CA PHE A 297 -17.72 -10.81 -11.58
C PHE A 297 -18.70 -11.76 -10.87
N SER A 298 -18.31 -12.36 -9.75
CA SER A 298 -19.22 -13.22 -8.98
C SER A 298 -20.24 -12.39 -8.21
N GLY A 299 -21.53 -12.58 -8.52
CA GLY A 299 -22.63 -11.91 -7.82
C GLY A 299 -22.92 -12.44 -6.40
N ASN A 300 -22.27 -13.53 -5.99
CA ASN A 300 -22.47 -14.14 -4.69
C ASN A 300 -21.38 -13.71 -3.69
N HIS A 301 -21.70 -12.71 -2.87
CA HIS A 301 -20.75 -12.12 -1.90
C HIS A 301 -20.19 -13.13 -0.89
N LEU A 302 -21.02 -14.09 -0.44
CA LEU A 302 -20.58 -15.15 0.48
C LEU A 302 -19.57 -16.08 -0.15
N LYS A 303 -19.83 -16.53 -1.40
CA LYS A 303 -18.87 -17.37 -2.14
C LYS A 303 -17.52 -16.65 -2.32
N VAL A 304 -17.55 -15.38 -2.71
CA VAL A 304 -16.32 -14.57 -2.86
C VAL A 304 -15.58 -14.50 -1.54
N LEU A 305 -16.27 -14.24 -0.42
CA LEU A 305 -15.64 -14.14 0.89
C LEU A 305 -14.97 -15.46 1.30
N TYR A 306 -15.68 -16.61 1.15
CA TYR A 306 -15.09 -17.92 1.46
C TYR A 306 -13.93 -18.29 0.52
N THR A 307 -14.02 -17.92 -0.76
CA THR A 307 -12.91 -18.16 -1.71
C THR A 307 -11.68 -17.36 -1.32
N LEU A 308 -11.83 -16.08 -0.94
CA LEU A 308 -10.72 -15.25 -0.48
C LEU A 308 -10.07 -15.77 0.80
N LEU A 309 -10.90 -16.20 1.77
CA LEU A 309 -10.40 -16.83 3.00
C LEU A 309 -9.66 -18.15 2.70
N GLY A 310 -10.23 -18.99 1.83
CA GLY A 310 -9.61 -20.25 1.41
C GLY A 310 -8.27 -20.02 0.69
N LEU A 311 -8.23 -19.09 -0.26
CA LEU A 311 -7.00 -18.72 -0.96
C LEU A 311 -5.94 -18.17 0.00
N SER A 312 -6.31 -17.27 0.92
CA SER A 312 -5.38 -16.73 1.92
C SER A 312 -4.85 -17.82 2.85
N THR A 313 -5.71 -18.74 3.30
CA THR A 313 -5.30 -19.86 4.15
C THR A 313 -4.37 -20.82 3.41
N ALA A 314 -4.72 -21.17 2.16
CA ALA A 314 -3.87 -22.02 1.32
C ALA A 314 -2.50 -21.35 1.06
N SER A 315 -2.47 -20.06 0.78
CA SER A 315 -1.24 -19.28 0.61
C SER A 315 -0.37 -19.32 1.86
N MET A 316 -0.96 -19.16 3.05
CA MET A 316 -0.21 -19.29 4.31
C MET A 316 0.33 -20.71 4.54
N GLY A 317 -0.42 -21.74 4.13
CA GLY A 317 0.07 -23.13 4.16
C GLY A 317 1.27 -23.35 3.24
N VAL A 318 1.23 -22.81 2.02
CA VAL A 318 2.37 -22.85 1.09
C VAL A 318 3.57 -22.11 1.66
N LEU A 319 3.39 -20.93 2.26
CA LEU A 319 4.47 -20.16 2.89
C LEU A 319 5.11 -20.93 4.06
N ALA A 320 4.31 -21.63 4.87
CA ALA A 320 4.82 -22.47 5.95
C ALA A 320 5.67 -23.63 5.42
N LEU A 321 5.23 -24.28 4.34
CA LEU A 321 6.00 -25.33 3.66
C LEU A 321 7.30 -24.81 3.04
N LEU A 322 7.28 -23.64 2.40
CA LEU A 322 8.48 -22.99 1.86
C LEU A 322 9.48 -22.59 2.95
N GLY A 323 8.96 -22.20 4.13
CA GLY A 323 9.79 -21.83 5.29
C GLY A 323 10.34 -23.01 6.06
N SER A 324 9.78 -24.23 5.94
CA SER A 324 10.28 -25.43 6.62
C SER A 324 11.63 -25.92 6.08
N GLY A 325 12.01 -25.51 4.86
CA GLY A 325 13.23 -25.96 4.18
C GLY A 325 13.15 -27.39 3.60
N GLU A 326 12.00 -28.07 3.74
CA GLU A 326 11.82 -29.44 3.23
C GLU A 326 11.68 -29.49 1.70
N VAL A 327 11.23 -28.36 1.10
CA VAL A 327 10.97 -28.27 -0.34
C VAL A 327 12.15 -27.56 -1.02
N GLN A 328 12.92 -28.33 -1.81
CA GLN A 328 14.01 -27.77 -2.60
C GLN A 328 13.46 -27.24 -3.93
N LEU A 329 13.49 -25.93 -4.10
CA LEU A 329 13.09 -25.21 -5.32
C LEU A 329 14.25 -24.36 -5.83
N SER A 330 14.21 -24.00 -7.12
CA SER A 330 15.09 -22.96 -7.62
C SER A 330 14.81 -21.63 -6.91
N THR A 331 15.83 -20.81 -6.67
CA THR A 331 15.70 -19.50 -6.01
C THR A 331 14.61 -18.64 -6.64
N THR A 332 14.55 -18.60 -7.97
CA THR A 332 13.52 -17.83 -8.71
C THR A 332 12.10 -18.33 -8.43
N LEU A 333 11.88 -19.65 -8.44
CA LEU A 333 10.54 -20.21 -8.19
C LEU A 333 10.14 -20.03 -6.73
N TRP A 334 11.08 -20.21 -5.80
CA TRP A 334 10.86 -19.98 -4.38
C TRP A 334 10.45 -18.51 -4.11
N LEU A 335 11.20 -17.55 -4.68
CA LEU A 335 10.88 -16.11 -4.60
C LEU A 335 9.51 -15.79 -5.19
N PHE A 336 9.19 -16.36 -6.36
CA PHE A 336 7.90 -16.14 -7.01
C PHE A 336 6.75 -16.64 -6.16
N LEU A 337 6.83 -17.86 -5.63
CA LEU A 337 5.78 -18.43 -4.78
C LEU A 337 5.65 -17.64 -3.47
N GLN A 338 6.75 -17.22 -2.86
CA GLN A 338 6.72 -16.36 -1.69
C GLN A 338 6.00 -15.04 -1.99
N THR A 339 6.38 -14.35 -3.06
CA THR A 339 5.75 -13.09 -3.48
C THR A 339 4.26 -13.27 -3.73
N LEU A 340 3.89 -14.25 -4.55
CA LEU A 340 2.50 -14.51 -4.91
C LEU A 340 1.63 -14.85 -3.69
N CYS A 341 2.10 -15.74 -2.82
CA CYS A 341 1.33 -16.17 -1.66
C CYS A 341 1.16 -15.07 -0.61
N ILE A 342 2.21 -14.26 -0.38
CA ILE A 342 2.12 -13.11 0.53
C ILE A 342 1.15 -12.08 -0.02
N ASP A 343 1.25 -11.73 -1.31
CA ASP A 343 0.41 -10.73 -1.93
C ASP A 343 -1.05 -11.17 -2.03
N ILE A 344 -1.33 -12.45 -2.32
CA ILE A 344 -2.70 -12.99 -2.28
C ILE A 344 -3.30 -12.79 -0.88
N ALA A 345 -2.61 -13.20 0.16
CA ALA A 345 -3.12 -13.09 1.52
C ALA A 345 -3.28 -11.62 1.94
N TYR A 346 -2.26 -10.79 1.73
CA TYR A 346 -2.24 -9.40 2.15
C TYR A 346 -3.26 -8.54 1.40
N LEU A 347 -3.27 -8.59 0.07
CA LEU A 347 -4.16 -7.73 -0.74
C LEU A 347 -5.61 -8.19 -0.70
N SER A 348 -5.87 -9.50 -0.59
CA SER A 348 -7.23 -9.99 -0.33
C SER A 348 -7.83 -9.34 0.91
N PHE A 349 -7.04 -9.24 1.98
CA PHE A 349 -7.45 -8.64 3.24
C PHE A 349 -7.60 -7.12 3.15
N GLN A 350 -6.69 -6.43 2.45
CA GLN A 350 -6.67 -4.97 2.34
C GLN A 350 -7.74 -4.39 1.40
N THR A 351 -8.23 -5.17 0.44
CA THR A 351 -9.10 -4.66 -0.63
C THR A 351 -10.51 -5.23 -0.56
N ILE A 352 -10.71 -6.46 -1.03
CA ILE A 352 -12.03 -7.04 -1.29
C ILE A 352 -12.72 -7.54 -0.01
N PHE A 353 -11.94 -8.01 0.97
CA PHE A 353 -12.47 -8.65 2.17
C PHE A 353 -13.44 -7.73 2.94
N PHE A 354 -13.03 -6.51 3.26
CA PHE A 354 -13.85 -5.58 4.02
C PHE A 354 -15.10 -5.14 3.26
N GLU A 355 -15.00 -4.94 1.95
CA GLU A 355 -16.15 -4.59 1.11
C GLU A 355 -17.19 -5.70 1.12
N ARG A 356 -16.79 -6.95 0.85
CA ARG A 356 -17.68 -8.10 0.83
C ARG A 356 -18.23 -8.45 2.21
N PHE A 357 -17.41 -8.33 3.23
CA PHE A 357 -17.83 -8.51 4.62
C PHE A 357 -18.96 -7.55 5.01
N MET A 358 -18.82 -6.26 4.68
CA MET A 358 -19.88 -5.27 4.94
C MET A 358 -21.17 -5.56 4.17
N LEU A 359 -21.10 -6.12 2.96
CA LEU A 359 -22.26 -6.48 2.16
C LEU A 359 -22.99 -7.73 2.72
N VAL A 360 -22.26 -8.67 3.29
CA VAL A 360 -22.81 -9.88 3.91
C VAL A 360 -23.38 -9.60 5.30
N SER A 361 -22.86 -8.61 6.02
CA SER A 361 -23.32 -8.25 7.37
C SER A 361 -24.58 -7.38 7.38
N LYS A 362 -25.03 -6.91 6.23
CA LYS A 362 -26.32 -6.21 6.03
C LYS A 362 -27.48 -7.19 5.90
#